data_0d9c25070cb50f29244c0021c27efd93
#
_entry.id   0d9c25070cb50f29244c0021c27efd93
#
_cell.length_a   1.000
_cell.length_b   1.000
_cell.length_c   1.000
_cell.angle_alpha   90.00
_cell.angle_beta   90.00
_cell.angle_gamma   90.00
#
_symmetry.space_group_name_H-M   'P 1'
#
loop_
_entity.id
_entity.type
_entity.pdbx_description
1 polymer ?
#
loop_
_entity_poly.entity_id
_entity_poly.type
_entity_poly.pdbx_seq_one_letter_code
_entity_poly.pdbx_strand_id
1 'polypeptide(L)'
;MARKYIHELTGWPAFTWDATTLAPLLSEVRLRQGLLLGKMRGYGFTSRWTATLNVLTEETIKSSAIEGVVLEPENVRSSLARRLKLDVGGLKTHKDRNVDGVVEMMLDATQEFSKPLTKVRLFDWHAHLFPGVRTTGDKFRAGAWRDDSQGPMQVVSGPIGRHKVHYEAPAADRVESEMGKFLAWFDGNEQEDPLLKAAIAHLWFVTIHPFEDGNGRIGRAIAEMCLARSDGSAQRFYSMSSQTLEGRRDYYEVLEKTQAGSLDITEWLTWFLACLDRAIEQSNQITSSALEKELFWKSLKQRKVSLNDRQTKVLNKLFSGFEGKLTRDKWMKLTKASSRTALRDIEELIAIGVIEQEEAGGRSTSYRLTRDFDHNVEKPKASGPH
;
A
#
# COMPACT_ATOMS: atom_id res chain seq x y z
N MET A 1 -11.17 -33.75 -21.09
CA MET A 1 -11.04 -32.59 -21.96
C MET A 1 -9.88 -31.75 -21.39
N ALA A 2 -9.02 -31.20 -22.25
CA ALA A 2 -7.99 -30.26 -21.79
C ALA A 2 -8.65 -29.03 -21.14
N ARG A 3 -8.08 -28.52 -20.05
CA ARG A 3 -8.56 -27.31 -19.36
C ARG A 3 -8.40 -26.14 -20.34
N LYS A 4 -9.47 -25.39 -20.61
CA LYS A 4 -9.45 -24.24 -21.50
C LYS A 4 -9.32 -22.99 -20.64
N TYR A 5 -8.35 -22.12 -20.98
CA TYR A 5 -8.13 -20.88 -20.25
C TYR A 5 -8.80 -19.68 -20.95
N ILE A 6 -9.01 -18.60 -20.19
CA ILE A 6 -9.70 -17.38 -20.66
C ILE A 6 -9.11 -16.81 -21.94
N HIS A 7 -7.77 -16.85 -22.11
CA HIS A 7 -7.08 -16.35 -23.31
C HIS A 7 -7.27 -17.21 -24.57
N GLU A 8 -7.90 -18.38 -24.44
CA GLU A 8 -8.23 -19.29 -25.56
C GLU A 8 -9.69 -19.15 -26.00
N LEU A 9 -10.47 -18.29 -25.31
CA LEU A 9 -11.87 -18.10 -25.61
C LEU A 9 -12.05 -17.20 -26.82
N THR A 10 -13.08 -17.51 -27.64
CA THR A 10 -13.53 -16.59 -28.68
C THR A 10 -14.01 -15.29 -28.05
N GLY A 11 -13.47 -14.17 -28.50
CA GLY A 11 -13.77 -12.87 -27.92
C GLY A 11 -12.71 -12.33 -26.93
N TRP A 12 -11.70 -13.13 -26.55
CA TRP A 12 -10.57 -12.62 -25.79
C TRP A 12 -9.87 -11.45 -26.52
N PRO A 13 -9.58 -10.34 -25.87
CA PRO A 13 -9.72 -9.99 -24.44
C PRO A 13 -10.94 -9.10 -24.12
N ALA A 14 -12.05 -9.24 -24.83
CA ALA A 14 -13.25 -8.46 -24.58
C ALA A 14 -13.93 -8.92 -23.27
N PHE A 15 -13.40 -8.45 -22.14
CA PHE A 15 -13.95 -8.74 -20.83
C PHE A 15 -15.34 -8.14 -20.66
N THR A 16 -16.18 -8.84 -19.90
CA THR A 16 -17.51 -8.38 -19.48
C THR A 16 -17.65 -8.44 -17.97
N TRP A 17 -18.59 -7.69 -17.41
CA TRP A 17 -18.92 -7.72 -15.99
C TRP A 17 -20.34 -7.25 -15.73
N ASP A 18 -20.90 -7.64 -14.60
CA ASP A 18 -22.17 -7.13 -14.11
C ASP A 18 -21.98 -5.78 -13.40
N ALA A 19 -22.26 -4.69 -14.14
CA ALA A 19 -22.15 -3.34 -13.60
C ALA A 19 -23.11 -3.09 -12.42
N THR A 20 -24.25 -3.77 -12.36
CA THR A 20 -25.24 -3.63 -11.28
C THR A 20 -24.68 -4.18 -9.96
N THR A 21 -24.01 -5.32 -10.03
CA THR A 21 -23.34 -5.93 -8.88
C THR A 21 -22.17 -5.07 -8.39
N LEU A 22 -21.42 -4.44 -9.29
CA LEU A 22 -20.23 -3.66 -8.91
C LEU A 22 -20.53 -2.23 -8.45
N ALA A 23 -21.63 -1.62 -8.91
CA ALA A 23 -21.91 -0.21 -8.67
C ALA A 23 -21.93 0.21 -7.18
N PRO A 24 -22.55 -0.53 -6.24
CA PRO A 24 -22.55 -0.15 -4.84
C PRO A 24 -21.12 -0.14 -4.25
N LEU A 25 -20.34 -1.20 -4.51
CA LEU A 25 -18.99 -1.33 -4.01
C LEU A 25 -18.05 -0.27 -4.60
N LEU A 26 -18.16 -0.02 -5.91
CA LEU A 26 -17.38 1.01 -6.59
C LEU A 26 -17.66 2.41 -6.02
N SER A 27 -18.95 2.71 -5.76
CA SER A 27 -19.36 3.99 -5.16
C SER A 27 -18.78 4.18 -3.76
N GLU A 28 -18.79 3.13 -2.93
CA GLU A 28 -18.23 3.16 -1.58
C GLU A 28 -16.73 3.36 -1.59
N VAL A 29 -16.02 2.61 -2.42
CA VAL A 29 -14.56 2.74 -2.60
C VAL A 29 -14.19 4.15 -3.07
N ARG A 30 -14.92 4.71 -4.02
CA ARG A 30 -14.73 6.09 -4.52
C ARG A 30 -14.92 7.12 -3.42
N LEU A 31 -15.98 6.98 -2.61
CA LEU A 31 -16.21 7.87 -1.49
C LEU A 31 -15.05 7.85 -0.50
N ARG A 32 -14.63 6.65 -0.08
CA ARG A 32 -13.51 6.47 0.87
C ARG A 32 -12.18 6.97 0.31
N GLN A 33 -11.90 6.71 -0.98
CA GLN A 33 -10.74 7.25 -1.69
C GLN A 33 -10.74 8.79 -1.65
N GLY A 34 -11.85 9.41 -2.01
CA GLY A 34 -12.02 10.86 -2.00
C GLY A 34 -11.83 11.48 -0.61
N LEU A 35 -12.37 10.83 0.44
CA LEU A 35 -12.21 11.25 1.83
C LEU A 35 -10.74 11.16 2.28
N LEU A 36 -10.03 10.08 1.97
CA LEU A 36 -8.62 9.91 2.27
C LEU A 36 -7.78 10.99 1.58
N LEU A 37 -7.96 11.16 0.26
CA LEU A 37 -7.20 12.16 -0.51
C LEU A 37 -7.51 13.59 -0.03
N GLY A 38 -8.75 13.88 0.33
CA GLY A 38 -9.16 15.15 0.91
C GLY A 38 -8.47 15.43 2.23
N LYS A 39 -8.44 14.44 3.14
CA LYS A 39 -7.68 14.54 4.39
C LYS A 39 -6.21 14.81 4.14
N MET A 40 -5.59 14.04 3.24
CA MET A 40 -4.16 14.18 2.95
C MET A 40 -3.78 15.54 2.36
N ARG A 41 -4.68 16.20 1.62
CA ARG A 41 -4.47 17.59 1.16
C ARG A 41 -4.38 18.60 2.30
N GLY A 42 -5.06 18.35 3.41
CA GLY A 42 -5.01 19.16 4.63
C GLY A 42 -3.68 19.06 5.40
N TYR A 43 -2.86 18.05 5.13
CA TYR A 43 -1.56 17.89 5.80
C TYR A 43 -0.48 18.80 5.19
N GLY A 44 0.49 19.18 6.05
CA GLY A 44 1.70 19.86 5.60
C GLY A 44 2.55 18.99 4.65
N PHE A 45 3.41 19.65 3.89
CA PHE A 45 4.27 18.98 2.89
C PHE A 45 5.08 17.82 3.49
N THR A 46 5.74 18.04 4.62
CA THR A 46 6.57 17.01 5.29
C THR A 46 5.76 15.80 5.71
N SER A 47 4.59 16.00 6.32
CA SER A 47 3.72 14.90 6.80
C SER A 47 3.23 14.05 5.64
N ARG A 48 2.84 14.67 4.51
CA ARG A 48 2.42 13.95 3.31
C ARG A 48 3.53 13.08 2.72
N TRP A 49 4.74 13.62 2.62
CA TRP A 49 5.87 12.87 2.09
C TRP A 49 6.32 11.76 3.03
N THR A 50 6.21 11.96 4.35
CA THR A 50 6.47 10.89 5.32
C THR A 50 5.45 9.75 5.18
N ALA A 51 4.17 10.08 5.01
CA ALA A 51 3.12 9.09 4.75
C ALA A 51 3.37 8.34 3.43
N THR A 52 3.66 9.07 2.34
CA THR A 52 4.01 8.49 1.03
C THR A 52 5.20 7.54 1.13
N LEU A 53 6.28 7.95 1.82
CA LEU A 53 7.46 7.11 2.01
C LEU A 53 7.13 5.82 2.77
N ASN A 54 6.30 5.90 3.80
CA ASN A 54 5.88 4.70 4.55
C ASN A 54 5.06 3.76 3.67
N VAL A 55 4.08 4.29 2.93
CA VAL A 55 3.21 3.51 2.05
C VAL A 55 4.00 2.86 0.91
N LEU A 56 4.88 3.61 0.22
CA LEU A 56 5.71 3.05 -0.84
C LEU A 56 6.71 2.01 -0.31
N THR A 57 7.24 2.19 0.91
CA THR A 57 8.08 1.19 1.55
C THR A 57 7.30 -0.10 1.78
N GLU A 58 6.10 0.01 2.34
CA GLU A 58 5.23 -1.13 2.61
C GLU A 58 4.79 -1.81 1.31
N GLU A 59 4.33 -1.05 0.32
CA GLU A 59 3.92 -1.56 -0.99
C GLU A 59 5.04 -2.36 -1.66
N THR A 60 6.25 -1.82 -1.69
CA THR A 60 7.43 -2.47 -2.30
C THR A 60 7.78 -3.78 -1.61
N ILE A 61 7.81 -3.79 -0.27
CA ILE A 61 8.11 -4.98 0.53
C ILE A 61 7.03 -6.05 0.35
N LYS A 62 5.76 -5.65 0.49
CA LYS A 62 4.63 -6.58 0.45
C LYS A 62 4.44 -7.16 -0.95
N SER A 63 4.59 -6.36 -2.00
CA SER A 63 4.58 -6.84 -3.38
C SER A 63 5.65 -7.91 -3.63
N SER A 64 6.85 -7.72 -3.12
CA SER A 64 7.91 -8.73 -3.22
C SER A 64 7.63 -9.98 -2.38
N ALA A 65 7.08 -9.80 -1.17
CA ALA A 65 6.74 -10.91 -0.26
C ALA A 65 5.61 -11.81 -0.79
N ILE A 66 4.68 -11.29 -1.60
CA ILE A 66 3.67 -12.10 -2.30
C ILE A 66 4.34 -13.17 -3.16
N GLU A 67 5.46 -12.83 -3.80
CA GLU A 67 6.26 -13.76 -4.64
C GLU A 67 7.34 -14.53 -3.82
N GLY A 68 7.32 -14.42 -2.50
CA GLY A 68 8.27 -15.10 -1.62
C GLY A 68 9.64 -14.43 -1.51
N VAL A 69 9.81 -13.23 -2.06
CA VAL A 69 11.06 -12.45 -1.97
C VAL A 69 11.02 -11.55 -0.73
N VAL A 70 11.98 -11.75 0.16
CA VAL A 70 12.10 -10.95 1.39
C VAL A 70 13.06 -9.79 1.15
N LEU A 71 12.58 -8.56 1.34
CA LEU A 71 13.37 -7.33 1.27
C LEU A 71 13.54 -6.75 2.67
N GLU A 72 14.75 -6.25 2.96
CA GLU A 72 15.05 -5.59 4.24
C GLU A 72 14.38 -4.19 4.29
N PRO A 73 13.48 -3.93 5.26
CA PRO A 73 12.70 -2.68 5.32
C PRO A 73 13.54 -1.40 5.36
N GLU A 74 14.66 -1.41 6.11
CA GLU A 74 15.54 -0.24 6.19
C GLU A 74 16.21 0.07 4.85
N ASN A 75 16.57 -0.95 4.06
CA ASN A 75 17.17 -0.79 2.74
C ASN A 75 16.17 -0.21 1.74
N VAL A 76 14.93 -0.73 1.72
CA VAL A 76 13.84 -0.23 0.86
C VAL A 76 13.55 1.23 1.20
N ARG A 77 13.34 1.53 2.50
CA ARG A 77 13.06 2.89 2.96
C ARG A 77 14.17 3.88 2.59
N SER A 78 15.43 3.48 2.81
CA SER A 78 16.60 4.32 2.50
C SER A 78 16.73 4.57 1.00
N SER A 79 16.49 3.55 0.17
CA SER A 79 16.52 3.66 -1.29
C SER A 79 15.43 4.60 -1.81
N LEU A 80 14.18 4.46 -1.31
CA LEU A 80 13.05 5.35 -1.63
C LEU A 80 13.33 6.80 -1.21
N ALA A 81 13.73 7.03 0.04
CA ALA A 81 13.98 8.37 0.56
C ALA A 81 15.05 9.11 -0.24
N ARG A 82 16.14 8.43 -0.61
CA ARG A 82 17.21 9.01 -1.43
C ARG A 82 16.69 9.45 -2.81
N ARG A 83 15.89 8.62 -3.49
CA ARG A 83 15.35 8.92 -4.83
C ARG A 83 14.28 10.00 -4.79
N LEU A 84 13.47 10.02 -3.73
CA LEU A 84 12.47 11.07 -3.49
C LEU A 84 13.09 12.36 -2.93
N LYS A 85 14.41 12.39 -2.70
CA LYS A 85 15.15 13.52 -2.12
C LYS A 85 14.59 13.98 -0.77
N LEU A 86 14.18 13.01 0.06
CA LEU A 86 13.64 13.27 1.39
C LEU A 86 14.76 13.18 2.41
N ASP A 87 14.89 14.20 3.25
CA ASP A 87 15.79 14.16 4.42
C ASP A 87 15.07 13.42 5.56
N VAL A 88 15.41 12.16 5.70
CA VAL A 88 14.98 11.32 6.83
C VAL A 88 16.25 10.90 7.56
N GLY A 89 16.53 11.53 8.68
CA GLY A 89 17.73 11.28 9.48
C GLY A 89 17.99 9.79 9.73
N GLY A 90 19.27 9.39 9.81
CA GLY A 90 19.68 8.03 10.17
C GLY A 90 19.68 7.00 9.05
N LEU A 91 19.57 7.42 7.79
CA LEU A 91 19.60 6.52 6.63
C LEU A 91 20.98 5.86 6.49
N LYS A 92 21.01 4.53 6.54
CA LYS A 92 22.22 3.76 6.19
C LYS A 92 22.36 3.70 4.67
N THR A 93 23.55 4.01 4.16
CA THR A 93 23.90 3.82 2.75
C THR A 93 24.18 2.34 2.49
N HIS A 94 23.16 1.51 2.39
CA HIS A 94 23.30 0.15 1.91
C HIS A 94 23.02 0.11 0.40
N LYS A 95 23.95 -0.41 -0.39
CA LYS A 95 23.76 -0.63 -1.83
C LYS A 95 23.33 -2.08 -2.03
N ASP A 96 22.04 -2.30 -2.12
CA ASP A 96 21.45 -3.57 -2.53
C ASP A 96 20.80 -3.39 -3.89
N ARG A 97 21.39 -3.99 -4.92
CA ARG A 97 20.93 -3.84 -6.32
C ARG A 97 19.54 -4.41 -6.52
N ASN A 98 19.16 -5.47 -5.78
CA ASN A 98 17.83 -6.06 -5.89
C ASN A 98 16.77 -5.12 -5.30
N VAL A 99 17.05 -4.53 -4.13
CA VAL A 99 16.19 -3.50 -3.53
C VAL A 99 16.10 -2.28 -4.44
N ASP A 100 17.24 -1.79 -4.92
CA ASP A 100 17.29 -0.61 -5.78
C ASP A 100 16.47 -0.80 -7.07
N GLY A 101 16.48 -1.99 -7.65
CA GLY A 101 15.72 -2.30 -8.86
C GLY A 101 14.21 -2.34 -8.65
N VAL A 102 13.74 -2.99 -7.57
CA VAL A 102 12.30 -3.02 -7.24
C VAL A 102 11.80 -1.61 -6.90
N VAL A 103 12.60 -0.82 -6.18
CA VAL A 103 12.28 0.57 -5.85
C VAL A 103 12.20 1.45 -7.10
N GLU A 104 13.12 1.28 -8.06
CA GLU A 104 13.11 2.03 -9.33
C GLU A 104 11.83 1.77 -10.11
N MET A 105 11.46 0.50 -10.28
CA MET A 105 10.20 0.12 -10.93
C MET A 105 8.98 0.75 -10.24
N MET A 106 8.90 0.67 -8.92
CA MET A 106 7.76 1.21 -8.16
C MET A 106 7.67 2.73 -8.26
N LEU A 107 8.81 3.42 -8.19
CA LEU A 107 8.86 4.87 -8.34
C LEU A 107 8.51 5.29 -9.78
N ASP A 108 9.03 4.61 -10.79
CA ASP A 108 8.66 4.90 -12.17
C ASP A 108 7.16 4.73 -12.39
N ALA A 109 6.56 3.64 -11.88
CA ALA A 109 5.12 3.40 -11.98
C ALA A 109 4.28 4.51 -11.30
N THR A 110 4.71 4.98 -10.12
CA THR A 110 3.91 5.89 -9.30
C THR A 110 4.25 7.36 -9.49
N GLN A 111 5.51 7.74 -9.73
CA GLN A 111 5.91 9.13 -9.94
C GLN A 111 5.71 9.57 -11.40
N GLU A 112 5.93 8.65 -12.34
CA GLU A 112 5.79 8.88 -13.77
C GLU A 112 4.49 8.27 -14.34
N PHE A 113 3.44 8.23 -13.50
CA PHE A 113 2.17 7.57 -13.80
C PHE A 113 1.45 8.15 -15.04
N SER A 114 1.68 9.42 -15.36
CA SER A 114 1.07 10.09 -16.53
C SER A 114 1.74 9.71 -17.86
N LYS A 115 2.97 9.19 -17.83
CA LYS A 115 3.65 8.75 -19.05
C LYS A 115 3.03 7.48 -19.59
N PRO A 116 3.05 7.26 -20.92
CA PRO A 116 2.58 6.02 -21.54
C PRO A 116 3.29 4.79 -20.99
N LEU A 117 2.56 3.67 -20.89
CA LEU A 117 3.14 2.36 -20.61
C LEU A 117 3.60 1.74 -21.94
N THR A 118 4.90 1.67 -22.16
CA THR A 118 5.47 1.17 -23.39
C THR A 118 6.20 -0.17 -23.21
N LYS A 119 6.41 -0.90 -24.28
CA LYS A 119 7.24 -2.12 -24.30
C LYS A 119 8.63 -1.84 -23.69
N VAL A 120 9.27 -0.74 -24.08
CA VAL A 120 10.60 -0.36 -23.55
C VAL A 120 10.53 -0.16 -22.05
N ARG A 121 9.53 0.55 -21.55
CA ARG A 121 9.34 0.78 -20.11
C ARG A 121 9.15 -0.53 -19.34
N LEU A 122 8.37 -1.48 -19.87
CA LEU A 122 8.20 -2.80 -19.27
C LEU A 122 9.51 -3.61 -19.27
N PHE A 123 10.31 -3.50 -20.34
CA PHE A 123 11.62 -4.15 -20.39
C PHE A 123 12.60 -3.56 -19.38
N ASP A 124 12.60 -2.24 -19.20
CA ASP A 124 13.40 -1.56 -18.19
C ASP A 124 12.97 -1.99 -16.76
N TRP A 125 11.68 -2.06 -16.48
CA TRP A 125 11.17 -2.57 -15.21
C TRP A 125 11.63 -4.01 -14.95
N HIS A 126 11.51 -4.87 -15.97
CA HIS A 126 11.94 -6.25 -15.85
C HIS A 126 13.46 -6.37 -15.63
N ALA A 127 14.26 -5.62 -16.37
CA ALA A 127 15.72 -5.59 -16.21
C ALA A 127 16.12 -5.09 -14.81
N HIS A 128 15.41 -4.12 -14.24
CA HIS A 128 15.62 -3.65 -12.88
C HIS A 128 15.31 -4.71 -11.82
N LEU A 129 14.32 -5.58 -12.03
CA LEU A 129 14.00 -6.66 -11.11
C LEU A 129 15.08 -7.74 -11.03
N PHE A 130 15.92 -7.88 -12.07
CA PHE A 130 16.92 -8.94 -12.20
C PHE A 130 18.31 -8.38 -12.50
N PRO A 131 18.87 -7.55 -11.59
CA PRO A 131 20.19 -6.96 -11.80
C PRO A 131 21.29 -8.02 -11.81
N GLY A 132 22.04 -8.11 -12.90
CA GLY A 132 23.15 -9.05 -13.04
C GLY A 132 22.84 -10.29 -13.88
N VAL A 133 21.60 -10.46 -14.30
CA VAL A 133 21.26 -11.44 -15.34
C VAL A 133 21.73 -10.90 -16.69
N ARG A 134 22.64 -11.63 -17.37
CA ARG A 134 23.14 -11.22 -18.68
C ARG A 134 22.17 -11.67 -19.77
N THR A 135 21.94 -10.79 -20.75
CA THR A 135 21.06 -11.06 -21.91
C THR A 135 21.61 -12.10 -22.90
N THR A 136 22.84 -12.58 -22.69
CA THR A 136 23.50 -13.53 -23.57
C THR A 136 24.08 -14.71 -22.80
N GLY A 137 23.55 -15.91 -23.05
CA GLY A 137 24.07 -17.18 -22.54
C GLY A 137 23.34 -17.80 -21.36
N ASP A 138 22.49 -17.05 -20.65
CA ASP A 138 21.64 -17.58 -19.57
C ASP A 138 20.29 -18.01 -20.13
N LYS A 139 19.69 -19.04 -19.53
CA LYS A 139 18.34 -19.53 -19.85
C LYS A 139 17.23 -18.51 -19.55
N PHE A 140 17.57 -17.42 -18.88
CA PHE A 140 16.67 -16.35 -18.44
C PHE A 140 17.11 -15.02 -19.08
N ARG A 141 16.17 -14.30 -19.70
CA ARG A 141 16.41 -13.01 -20.39
C ARG A 141 15.79 -11.85 -19.64
N ALA A 142 16.62 -11.07 -18.94
CA ALA A 142 16.14 -9.81 -18.35
C ALA A 142 15.89 -8.75 -19.46
N GLY A 143 14.74 -8.07 -19.39
CA GLY A 143 14.39 -7.00 -20.34
C GLY A 143 13.97 -7.49 -21.73
N ALA A 144 13.39 -8.68 -21.82
CA ALA A 144 12.84 -9.23 -23.04
C ALA A 144 11.60 -10.08 -22.75
N TRP A 145 10.72 -10.24 -23.76
CA TRP A 145 9.65 -11.22 -23.65
C TRP A 145 10.23 -12.64 -23.56
N ARG A 146 9.51 -13.51 -22.84
CA ARG A 146 9.83 -14.92 -22.75
C ARG A 146 9.79 -15.61 -24.13
N ASP A 147 10.46 -16.72 -24.22
CA ASP A 147 10.29 -17.70 -25.30
C ASP A 147 9.84 -19.05 -24.70
N ASP A 148 9.44 -19.97 -25.56
CA ASP A 148 9.02 -21.32 -25.13
C ASP A 148 10.16 -22.35 -25.22
N SER A 149 11.44 -21.90 -25.17
CA SER A 149 12.61 -22.78 -25.27
C SER A 149 12.70 -23.81 -24.14
N GLN A 150 12.05 -23.54 -23.01
CA GLN A 150 11.94 -24.43 -21.85
C GLN A 150 10.58 -25.16 -21.77
N GLY A 151 9.75 -25.02 -22.78
CA GLY A 151 8.36 -25.52 -22.83
C GLY A 151 7.33 -24.40 -22.54
N PRO A 152 6.04 -24.75 -22.53
CA PRO A 152 4.97 -23.77 -22.30
C PRO A 152 5.11 -23.10 -20.91
N MET A 153 4.82 -21.81 -20.86
CA MET A 153 4.84 -21.06 -19.61
C MET A 153 3.66 -21.48 -18.71
N GLN A 154 3.99 -22.03 -17.56
CA GLN A 154 3.00 -22.51 -16.59
C GLN A 154 3.26 -21.92 -15.21
N VAL A 155 2.18 -21.48 -14.54
CA VAL A 155 2.19 -21.16 -13.11
C VAL A 155 1.94 -22.45 -12.33
N VAL A 156 2.94 -22.88 -11.58
CA VAL A 156 2.92 -24.16 -10.89
C VAL A 156 3.16 -24.01 -9.38
N SER A 157 2.66 -24.98 -8.60
CA SER A 157 3.03 -25.14 -7.20
C SER A 157 3.34 -26.62 -6.90
N GLY A 158 4.02 -26.85 -5.77
CA GLY A 158 4.40 -28.20 -5.33
C GLY A 158 5.86 -28.55 -5.64
N PRO A 159 6.34 -29.72 -5.14
CA PRO A 159 7.72 -30.14 -5.30
C PRO A 159 8.01 -30.57 -6.74
N ILE A 160 9.29 -30.49 -7.14
CA ILE A 160 9.77 -30.94 -8.45
C ILE A 160 9.30 -32.37 -8.74
N GLY A 161 8.68 -32.56 -9.91
CA GLY A 161 8.14 -33.85 -10.34
C GLY A 161 6.72 -34.17 -9.85
N ARG A 162 6.08 -33.30 -9.03
CA ARG A 162 4.69 -33.38 -8.61
C ARG A 162 4.02 -32.03 -8.59
N HIS A 163 4.22 -31.26 -9.69
CA HIS A 163 3.62 -29.93 -9.76
C HIS A 163 2.12 -30.00 -10.02
N LYS A 164 1.38 -29.10 -9.34
CA LYS A 164 0.02 -28.73 -9.74
C LYS A 164 0.14 -27.54 -10.69
N VAL A 165 -0.34 -27.69 -11.92
CA VAL A 165 -0.47 -26.58 -12.86
C VAL A 165 -1.73 -25.79 -12.51
N HIS A 166 -1.57 -24.53 -12.15
CA HIS A 166 -2.66 -23.61 -11.85
C HIS A 166 -3.13 -22.89 -13.11
N TYR A 167 -2.17 -22.47 -13.92
CA TYR A 167 -2.43 -21.70 -15.12
C TYR A 167 -1.37 -22.00 -16.20
N GLU A 168 -1.79 -22.02 -17.47
CA GLU A 168 -0.90 -22.05 -18.62
C GLU A 168 -1.13 -20.79 -19.46
N ALA A 169 -0.07 -20.03 -19.71
CA ALA A 169 -0.11 -18.77 -20.41
C ALA A 169 -0.17 -18.99 -21.95
N PRO A 170 -0.55 -17.97 -22.72
CA PRO A 170 -0.47 -18.01 -24.19
C PRO A 170 0.92 -18.44 -24.68
N ALA A 171 1.00 -19.13 -25.82
CA ALA A 171 2.28 -19.50 -26.41
C ALA A 171 3.16 -18.26 -26.69
N ALA A 172 4.48 -18.41 -26.62
CA ALA A 172 5.42 -17.29 -26.69
C ALA A 172 5.31 -16.48 -27.99
N ASP A 173 4.98 -17.12 -29.10
CA ASP A 173 4.78 -16.46 -30.39
C ASP A 173 3.58 -15.48 -30.40
N ARG A 174 2.64 -15.61 -29.46
CA ARG A 174 1.51 -14.72 -29.28
C ARG A 174 1.83 -13.53 -28.40
N VAL A 175 2.87 -13.58 -27.56
CA VAL A 175 3.14 -12.56 -26.52
C VAL A 175 3.28 -11.16 -27.12
N GLU A 176 4.02 -10.98 -28.20
CA GLU A 176 4.20 -9.68 -28.85
C GLU A 176 2.86 -9.06 -29.29
N SER A 177 1.99 -9.88 -29.90
CA SER A 177 0.67 -9.43 -30.38
C SER A 177 -0.28 -9.14 -29.21
N GLU A 178 -0.32 -10.02 -28.19
CA GLU A 178 -1.17 -9.84 -27.02
C GLU A 178 -0.75 -8.60 -26.21
N MET A 179 0.55 -8.39 -26.01
CA MET A 179 1.07 -7.18 -25.37
C MET A 179 0.81 -5.92 -26.19
N GLY A 180 0.86 -6.00 -27.53
CA GLY A 180 0.48 -4.88 -28.38
C GLY A 180 -0.97 -4.44 -28.15
N LYS A 181 -1.91 -5.39 -28.07
CA LYS A 181 -3.33 -5.11 -27.75
C LYS A 181 -3.48 -4.51 -26.34
N PHE A 182 -2.80 -5.12 -25.36
CA PHE A 182 -2.82 -4.66 -23.97
C PHE A 182 -2.34 -3.20 -23.84
N LEU A 183 -1.18 -2.87 -24.44
CA LEU A 183 -0.61 -1.53 -24.35
C LEU A 183 -1.48 -0.48 -25.07
N ALA A 184 -2.05 -0.84 -26.24
CA ALA A 184 -2.96 0.04 -26.96
C ALA A 184 -4.22 0.36 -26.12
N TRP A 185 -4.82 -0.65 -25.47
CA TRP A 185 -5.95 -0.46 -24.56
C TRP A 185 -5.54 0.33 -23.30
N PHE A 186 -4.39 0.02 -22.70
CA PHE A 186 -3.95 0.63 -21.45
C PHE A 186 -3.82 2.16 -21.53
N ASP A 187 -3.26 2.66 -22.62
CA ASP A 187 -3.09 4.09 -22.89
C ASP A 187 -4.21 4.69 -23.78
N GLY A 188 -5.19 3.87 -24.18
CA GLY A 188 -6.36 4.29 -24.95
C GLY A 188 -7.31 5.15 -24.12
N ASN A 189 -8.22 5.86 -24.83
CA ASN A 189 -9.24 6.73 -24.22
C ASN A 189 -10.54 5.96 -23.92
N GLU A 190 -10.43 4.74 -23.44
CA GLU A 190 -11.58 3.94 -23.09
C GLU A 190 -12.27 4.47 -21.82
N GLN A 191 -13.60 4.30 -21.75
CA GLN A 191 -14.43 4.96 -20.74
C GLN A 191 -14.61 4.14 -19.46
N GLU A 192 -13.76 3.14 -19.22
CA GLU A 192 -13.86 2.38 -17.97
C GLU A 192 -13.50 3.25 -16.76
N ASP A 193 -14.21 2.98 -15.66
CA ASP A 193 -13.84 3.57 -14.39
C ASP A 193 -12.37 3.28 -14.07
N PRO A 194 -11.53 4.27 -13.70
CA PRO A 194 -10.10 4.07 -13.46
C PRO A 194 -9.75 3.02 -12.41
N LEU A 195 -10.64 2.75 -11.42
CA LEU A 195 -10.43 1.66 -10.45
C LEU A 195 -10.65 0.29 -11.09
N LEU A 196 -11.67 0.17 -11.95
CA LEU A 196 -11.89 -1.05 -12.74
C LEU A 196 -10.76 -1.25 -13.75
N LYS A 197 -10.27 -0.17 -14.38
CA LYS A 197 -9.12 -0.24 -15.29
C LYS A 197 -7.87 -0.77 -14.58
N ALA A 198 -7.61 -0.39 -13.32
CA ALA A 198 -6.51 -0.95 -12.54
C ALA A 198 -6.64 -2.47 -12.34
N ALA A 199 -7.85 -2.93 -12.01
CA ALA A 199 -8.13 -4.36 -11.83
C ALA A 199 -8.00 -5.16 -13.13
N ILE A 200 -8.56 -4.62 -14.23
CA ILE A 200 -8.48 -5.25 -15.56
C ILE A 200 -7.02 -5.31 -16.03
N ALA A 201 -6.27 -4.22 -15.89
CA ALA A 201 -4.87 -4.15 -16.28
C ALA A 201 -4.02 -5.20 -15.56
N HIS A 202 -4.22 -5.36 -14.26
CA HIS A 202 -3.55 -6.40 -13.49
C HIS A 202 -3.88 -7.80 -14.01
N LEU A 203 -5.17 -8.14 -14.08
CA LEU A 203 -5.63 -9.46 -14.58
C LEU A 203 -5.11 -9.77 -15.97
N TRP A 204 -5.27 -8.82 -16.88
CA TRP A 204 -4.88 -9.03 -18.29
C TRP A 204 -3.38 -9.24 -18.42
N PHE A 205 -2.56 -8.41 -17.78
CA PHE A 205 -1.10 -8.54 -17.82
C PHE A 205 -0.63 -9.89 -17.24
N VAL A 206 -1.13 -10.29 -16.05
CA VAL A 206 -0.72 -11.56 -15.44
C VAL A 206 -1.29 -12.79 -16.19
N THR A 207 -2.33 -12.60 -17.00
CA THR A 207 -2.87 -13.63 -17.88
C THR A 207 -2.02 -13.79 -19.13
N ILE A 208 -1.53 -12.71 -19.76
CA ILE A 208 -0.55 -12.82 -20.86
C ILE A 208 0.76 -13.44 -20.35
N HIS A 209 1.16 -13.10 -19.14
CA HIS A 209 2.38 -13.61 -18.48
C HIS A 209 3.62 -13.45 -19.37
N PRO A 210 3.96 -12.20 -19.80
CA PRO A 210 4.88 -11.98 -20.92
C PRO A 210 6.35 -12.24 -20.61
N PHE A 211 6.74 -12.38 -19.32
CA PHE A 211 8.11 -12.59 -18.89
C PHE A 211 8.29 -14.01 -18.31
N GLU A 212 9.53 -14.46 -18.19
CA GLU A 212 9.85 -15.74 -17.57
C GLU A 212 9.65 -15.73 -16.04
N ASP A 213 9.88 -14.59 -15.41
CA ASP A 213 9.63 -14.32 -13.98
C ASP A 213 9.27 -12.85 -13.78
N GLY A 214 8.82 -12.46 -12.57
CA GLY A 214 8.53 -11.07 -12.22
C GLY A 214 7.17 -10.55 -12.67
N ASN A 215 6.35 -11.36 -13.36
CA ASN A 215 5.05 -10.92 -13.88
C ASN A 215 4.10 -10.43 -12.77
N GLY A 216 4.09 -11.08 -11.62
CA GLY A 216 3.28 -10.65 -10.48
C GLY A 216 3.69 -9.26 -9.95
N ARG A 217 4.99 -9.01 -9.77
CA ARG A 217 5.51 -7.71 -9.31
C ARG A 217 5.23 -6.59 -10.32
N ILE A 218 5.45 -6.86 -11.62
CA ILE A 218 5.17 -5.89 -12.70
C ILE A 218 3.66 -5.67 -12.83
N GLY A 219 2.82 -6.70 -12.77
CA GLY A 219 1.36 -6.56 -12.81
C GLY A 219 0.82 -5.69 -11.67
N ARG A 220 1.38 -5.82 -10.45
CA ARG A 220 1.02 -4.93 -9.33
C ARG A 220 1.54 -3.51 -9.54
N ALA A 221 2.74 -3.32 -10.10
CA ALA A 221 3.23 -1.98 -10.44
C ALA A 221 2.36 -1.30 -11.53
N ILE A 222 1.84 -2.06 -12.50
CA ILE A 222 0.86 -1.57 -13.49
C ILE A 222 -0.44 -1.15 -12.81
N ALA A 223 -0.97 -1.95 -11.87
CA ALA A 223 -2.15 -1.58 -11.10
C ALA A 223 -1.90 -0.31 -10.27
N GLU A 224 -0.75 -0.19 -9.59
CA GLU A 224 -0.36 1.02 -8.85
C GLU A 224 -0.26 2.26 -9.75
N MET A 225 0.23 2.11 -10.99
CA MET A 225 0.24 3.18 -11.99
C MET A 225 -1.18 3.64 -12.34
N CYS A 226 -2.13 2.70 -12.56
CA CYS A 226 -3.54 3.03 -12.77
C CYS A 226 -4.17 3.72 -11.56
N LEU A 227 -3.90 3.24 -10.35
CA LEU A 227 -4.40 3.85 -9.12
C LEU A 227 -3.81 5.25 -8.92
N ALA A 228 -2.54 5.50 -9.25
CA ALA A 228 -1.95 6.84 -9.24
C ALA A 228 -2.61 7.78 -10.27
N ARG A 229 -2.95 7.27 -11.46
CA ARG A 229 -3.77 8.01 -12.46
C ARG A 229 -5.16 8.34 -11.89
N SER A 230 -5.80 7.39 -11.22
CA SER A 230 -7.11 7.60 -10.56
C SER A 230 -7.06 8.64 -9.45
N ASP A 231 -6.00 8.63 -8.62
CA ASP A 231 -5.80 9.60 -7.54
C ASP A 231 -5.39 10.99 -8.07
N GLY A 232 -4.92 11.07 -9.32
CA GLY A 232 -4.33 12.28 -9.90
C GLY A 232 -3.09 12.74 -9.10
N SER A 233 -2.34 11.81 -8.51
CA SER A 233 -1.27 12.10 -7.57
C SER A 233 -0.15 11.06 -7.62
N ALA A 234 1.08 11.55 -7.64
CA ALA A 234 2.28 10.74 -7.42
C ALA A 234 2.44 10.30 -5.95
N GLN A 235 1.77 11.00 -5.03
CA GLN A 235 1.79 10.65 -3.61
C GLN A 235 0.79 9.51 -3.34
N ARG A 236 1.31 8.37 -2.89
CA ARG A 236 0.50 7.19 -2.56
C ARG A 236 0.22 7.15 -1.07
N PHE A 237 -1.03 6.87 -0.70
CA PHE A 237 -1.48 6.91 0.69
C PHE A 237 -2.12 5.61 1.17
N TYR A 238 -2.18 4.57 0.35
CA TYR A 238 -2.66 3.23 0.69
C TYR A 238 -1.86 2.17 -0.06
N SER A 239 -1.77 0.95 0.47
CA SER A 239 -1.02 -0.16 -0.12
C SER A 239 -1.96 -1.31 -0.46
N MET A 240 -2.12 -1.57 -1.75
CA MET A 240 -2.85 -2.74 -2.24
C MET A 240 -2.13 -4.05 -1.90
N SER A 241 -0.80 -4.06 -2.02
CA SER A 241 -0.01 -5.28 -1.77
C SER A 241 -0.04 -5.72 -0.31
N SER A 242 -0.25 -4.80 0.64
CA SER A 242 -0.45 -5.16 2.05
C SER A 242 -1.69 -6.04 2.21
N GLN A 243 -2.83 -5.62 1.66
CA GLN A 243 -4.08 -6.37 1.73
C GLN A 243 -4.07 -7.64 0.87
N THR A 244 -3.40 -7.60 -0.28
CA THR A 244 -3.19 -8.77 -1.13
C THR A 244 -2.37 -9.85 -0.40
N LEU A 245 -1.32 -9.45 0.34
CA LEU A 245 -0.50 -10.41 1.11
C LEU A 245 -1.28 -11.01 2.28
N GLU A 246 -2.08 -10.21 2.99
CA GLU A 246 -2.95 -10.70 4.07
C GLU A 246 -3.96 -11.75 3.55
N GLY A 247 -4.57 -11.50 2.39
CA GLY A 247 -5.48 -12.41 1.69
C GLY A 247 -4.79 -13.18 0.55
N ARG A 248 -3.50 -13.55 0.68
CA ARG A 248 -2.71 -14.14 -0.43
C ARG A 248 -3.36 -15.39 -1.02
N ARG A 249 -3.95 -16.21 -0.20
CA ARG A 249 -4.64 -17.43 -0.65
C ARG A 249 -5.84 -17.08 -1.54
N ASP A 250 -6.70 -16.17 -1.07
CA ASP A 250 -7.91 -15.76 -1.79
C ASP A 250 -7.55 -15.05 -3.10
N TYR A 251 -6.45 -14.28 -3.12
CA TYR A 251 -5.91 -13.67 -4.34
C TYR A 251 -5.60 -14.71 -5.42
N TYR A 252 -4.84 -15.76 -5.07
CA TYR A 252 -4.49 -16.79 -6.04
C TYR A 252 -5.69 -17.66 -6.43
N GLU A 253 -6.62 -17.93 -5.50
CA GLU A 253 -7.83 -18.68 -5.77
C GLU A 253 -8.75 -17.95 -6.76
N VAL A 254 -9.00 -16.64 -6.56
CA VAL A 254 -9.84 -15.86 -7.48
C VAL A 254 -9.16 -15.67 -8.83
N LEU A 255 -7.84 -15.46 -8.86
CA LEU A 255 -7.07 -15.35 -10.09
C LEU A 255 -7.12 -16.63 -10.91
N GLU A 256 -6.82 -17.81 -10.31
CA GLU A 256 -6.89 -19.12 -10.96
C GLU A 256 -8.30 -19.40 -11.49
N LYS A 257 -9.33 -19.09 -10.70
CA LYS A 257 -10.73 -19.29 -11.08
C LYS A 257 -11.11 -18.41 -12.28
N THR A 258 -10.72 -17.15 -12.27
CA THR A 258 -11.00 -16.22 -13.37
C THR A 258 -10.26 -16.63 -14.64
N GLN A 259 -8.98 -16.97 -14.54
CA GLN A 259 -8.17 -17.41 -15.68
C GLN A 259 -8.66 -18.75 -16.31
N ALA A 260 -9.35 -19.58 -15.55
CA ALA A 260 -9.98 -20.82 -16.02
C ALA A 260 -11.48 -20.67 -16.32
N GLY A 261 -12.02 -19.46 -16.21
CA GLY A 261 -13.44 -19.17 -16.35
C GLY A 261 -13.82 -18.63 -17.74
N SER A 262 -14.87 -17.81 -17.75
CA SER A 262 -15.38 -17.09 -18.92
C SER A 262 -14.75 -15.70 -19.04
N LEU A 263 -15.22 -14.91 -20.03
CA LEU A 263 -14.84 -13.50 -20.17
C LEU A 263 -15.60 -12.58 -19.18
N ASP A 264 -16.55 -13.11 -18.40
CA ASP A 264 -17.13 -12.41 -17.27
C ASP A 264 -16.16 -12.41 -16.09
N ILE A 265 -15.66 -11.23 -15.76
CA ILE A 265 -14.66 -11.02 -14.70
C ILE A 265 -15.25 -10.32 -13.46
N THR A 266 -16.57 -10.38 -13.27
CA THR A 266 -17.27 -9.73 -12.15
C THR A 266 -16.69 -10.12 -10.80
N GLU A 267 -16.40 -11.41 -10.59
CA GLU A 267 -15.84 -11.90 -9.33
C GLU A 267 -14.43 -11.33 -9.05
N TRP A 268 -13.58 -11.26 -10.08
CA TRP A 268 -12.26 -10.65 -9.98
C TRP A 268 -12.35 -9.16 -9.61
N LEU A 269 -13.23 -8.40 -10.30
CA LEU A 269 -13.43 -6.98 -10.04
C LEU A 269 -13.97 -6.74 -8.63
N THR A 270 -14.90 -7.58 -8.17
CA THR A 270 -15.43 -7.54 -6.80
C THR A 270 -14.33 -7.77 -5.77
N TRP A 271 -13.50 -8.77 -5.97
CA TRP A 271 -12.35 -9.05 -5.08
C TRP A 271 -11.37 -7.88 -5.06
N PHE A 272 -11.01 -7.34 -6.23
CA PHE A 272 -10.06 -6.23 -6.34
C PHE A 272 -10.58 -4.98 -5.62
N LEU A 273 -11.83 -4.60 -5.86
CA LEU A 273 -12.46 -3.46 -5.20
C LEU A 273 -12.54 -3.65 -3.68
N ALA A 274 -12.91 -4.83 -3.21
CA ALA A 274 -12.95 -5.13 -1.78
C ALA A 274 -11.54 -5.09 -1.14
N CYS A 275 -10.51 -5.54 -1.86
CA CYS A 275 -9.12 -5.43 -1.44
C CYS A 275 -8.67 -3.95 -1.35
N LEU A 276 -9.01 -3.15 -2.36
CA LEU A 276 -8.73 -1.71 -2.40
C LEU A 276 -9.45 -0.96 -1.26
N ASP A 277 -10.71 -1.31 -0.99
CA ASP A 277 -11.48 -0.73 0.10
C ASP A 277 -10.79 -0.95 1.46
N ARG A 278 -10.36 -2.18 1.74
CA ARG A 278 -9.60 -2.49 2.97
C ARG A 278 -8.29 -1.72 3.04
N ALA A 279 -7.56 -1.57 1.92
CA ALA A 279 -6.31 -0.82 1.87
C ALA A 279 -6.53 0.67 2.19
N ILE A 280 -7.59 1.28 1.67
CA ILE A 280 -7.96 2.66 1.94
C ILE A 280 -8.41 2.82 3.40
N GLU A 281 -9.22 1.90 3.91
CA GLU A 281 -9.69 1.94 5.31
C GLU A 281 -8.54 1.81 6.30
N GLN A 282 -7.61 0.88 6.09
CA GLN A 282 -6.41 0.74 6.91
C GLN A 282 -5.59 2.05 6.92
N SER A 283 -5.42 2.67 5.75
CA SER A 283 -4.73 3.96 5.64
C SER A 283 -5.47 5.09 6.36
N ASN A 284 -6.79 5.13 6.29
CA ASN A 284 -7.61 6.10 7.00
C ASN A 284 -7.40 6.01 8.52
N GLN A 285 -7.34 4.81 9.07
CA GLN A 285 -7.10 4.57 10.50
C GLN A 285 -5.71 5.05 10.93
N ILE A 286 -4.67 4.67 10.18
CA ILE A 286 -3.28 5.08 10.44
C ILE A 286 -3.15 6.61 10.34
N THR A 287 -3.75 7.19 9.30
CA THR A 287 -3.69 8.63 9.04
C THR A 287 -4.44 9.43 10.10
N SER A 288 -5.61 8.96 10.55
CA SER A 288 -6.36 9.61 11.62
C SER A 288 -5.55 9.65 12.92
N SER A 289 -4.92 8.54 13.31
CA SER A 289 -4.07 8.48 14.49
C SER A 289 -2.83 9.40 14.40
N ALA A 290 -2.24 9.51 13.22
CA ALA A 290 -1.11 10.41 12.99
C ALA A 290 -1.53 11.89 13.07
N LEU A 291 -2.70 12.23 12.51
CA LEU A 291 -3.27 13.58 12.57
C LEU A 291 -3.62 13.96 14.02
N GLU A 292 -4.32 13.08 14.74
CA GLU A 292 -4.64 13.30 16.13
C GLU A 292 -3.39 13.59 16.95
N LYS A 293 -2.31 12.84 16.70
CA LYS A 293 -1.01 13.09 17.33
C LYS A 293 -0.43 14.45 16.96
N GLU A 294 -0.46 14.83 15.67
CA GLU A 294 0.07 16.13 15.20
C GLU A 294 -0.73 17.30 15.79
N LEU A 295 -2.05 17.22 15.74
CA LEU A 295 -2.95 18.24 16.31
C LEU A 295 -2.75 18.36 17.82
N PHE A 296 -2.60 17.23 18.51
CA PHE A 296 -2.32 17.19 19.94
C PHE A 296 -1.04 17.96 20.27
N TRP A 297 0.09 17.63 19.63
CA TRP A 297 1.37 18.33 19.89
C TRP A 297 1.31 19.79 19.51
N LYS A 298 0.61 20.15 18.43
CA LYS A 298 0.39 21.54 18.01
C LYS A 298 -0.42 22.31 19.05
N SER A 299 -1.49 21.72 19.59
CA SER A 299 -2.31 22.35 20.62
C SER A 299 -1.52 22.60 21.90
N LEU A 300 -0.72 21.65 22.37
CA LEU A 300 0.15 21.83 23.53
C LEU A 300 1.17 22.95 23.31
N LYS A 301 1.76 23.04 22.11
CA LYS A 301 2.68 24.12 21.76
C LYS A 301 1.97 25.50 21.77
N GLN A 302 0.77 25.60 21.21
CA GLN A 302 -0.03 26.83 21.22
C GLN A 302 -0.42 27.24 22.65
N ARG A 303 -0.77 26.28 23.50
CA ARG A 303 -1.08 26.50 24.92
C ARG A 303 0.18 26.75 25.77
N LYS A 304 1.37 26.72 25.18
CA LYS A 304 2.69 26.89 25.86
C LYS A 304 2.88 25.89 27.01
N VAL A 305 2.34 24.68 26.87
CA VAL A 305 2.50 23.62 27.86
C VAL A 305 3.91 23.07 27.80
N SER A 306 4.60 23.06 28.95
CA SER A 306 5.91 22.43 29.09
C SER A 306 5.75 21.02 29.68
N LEU A 307 6.24 20.00 28.98
CA LEU A 307 6.23 18.62 29.44
C LEU A 307 7.66 18.17 29.75
N ASN A 308 7.80 17.32 30.75
CA ASN A 308 9.07 16.64 31.01
C ASN A 308 9.25 15.42 30.08
N ASP A 309 10.49 14.87 30.02
CA ASP A 309 10.84 13.76 29.11
C ASP A 309 10.01 12.50 29.36
N ARG A 310 9.64 12.22 30.62
CA ARG A 310 8.83 11.06 30.98
C ARG A 310 7.40 11.20 30.49
N GLN A 311 6.80 12.37 30.67
CA GLN A 311 5.47 12.71 30.15
C GLN A 311 5.44 12.62 28.64
N THR A 312 6.41 13.23 27.96
CA THR A 312 6.58 13.17 26.50
C THR A 312 6.70 11.72 26.01
N LYS A 313 7.50 10.90 26.69
CA LYS A 313 7.68 9.48 26.34
C LYS A 313 6.39 8.67 26.44
N VAL A 314 5.63 8.84 27.53
CA VAL A 314 4.37 8.10 27.73
C VAL A 314 3.32 8.56 26.73
N LEU A 315 3.16 9.86 26.50
CA LEU A 315 2.21 10.41 25.54
C LEU A 315 2.51 9.92 24.12
N ASN A 316 3.78 9.93 23.71
CA ASN A 316 4.18 9.36 22.43
C ASN A 316 3.84 7.87 22.31
N LYS A 317 3.99 7.10 23.40
CA LYS A 317 3.66 5.67 23.41
C LYS A 317 2.15 5.43 23.31
N LEU A 318 1.32 6.29 23.91
CA LEU A 318 -0.13 6.22 23.78
C LEU A 318 -0.61 6.38 22.34
N PHE A 319 0.02 7.26 21.55
CA PHE A 319 -0.27 7.42 20.12
C PHE A 319 0.31 6.32 19.21
N SER A 320 1.28 5.55 19.70
CA SER A 320 1.99 4.53 18.89
C SER A 320 1.50 3.10 19.14
N GLY A 321 0.22 2.92 19.50
CA GLY A 321 -0.35 1.60 19.79
C GLY A 321 0.01 1.12 21.19
N PHE A 322 -0.60 1.72 22.21
CA PHE A 322 -0.45 1.31 23.60
C PHE A 322 -1.39 0.15 23.91
N GLU A 323 -0.82 -1.01 24.28
CA GLU A 323 -1.63 -2.18 24.60
C GLU A 323 -2.27 -2.08 26.00
N GLY A 324 -3.60 -2.17 26.03
CA GLY A 324 -4.41 -2.14 27.25
C GLY A 324 -4.44 -0.75 27.92
N LYS A 325 -4.94 -0.69 29.15
CA LYS A 325 -5.15 0.57 29.90
C LYS A 325 -3.84 1.13 30.45
N LEU A 326 -3.67 2.45 30.42
CA LEU A 326 -2.58 3.15 31.11
C LEU A 326 -2.85 3.17 32.61
N THR A 327 -1.99 2.57 33.39
CA THR A 327 -2.02 2.58 34.86
C THR A 327 -0.73 3.18 35.39
N ARG A 328 -0.72 3.55 36.68
CA ARG A 328 0.48 4.02 37.36
C ARG A 328 1.64 3.00 37.24
N ASP A 329 1.35 1.70 37.36
CA ASP A 329 2.37 0.66 37.26
C ASP A 329 2.98 0.57 35.86
N LYS A 330 2.17 0.72 34.81
CA LYS A 330 2.66 0.80 33.43
C LYS A 330 3.48 2.08 33.22
N TRP A 331 3.07 3.22 33.79
CA TRP A 331 3.85 4.46 33.76
C TRP A 331 5.24 4.25 34.36
N MET A 332 5.31 3.67 35.58
CA MET A 332 6.58 3.35 36.26
C MET A 332 7.49 2.47 35.39
N LYS A 333 6.92 1.41 34.77
CA LYS A 333 7.69 0.50 33.88
C LYS A 333 8.23 1.23 32.65
N LEU A 334 7.43 2.07 32.02
CA LEU A 334 7.82 2.81 30.80
C LEU A 334 8.90 3.86 31.08
N THR A 335 8.80 4.54 32.22
CA THR A 335 9.66 5.69 32.54
C THR A 335 10.79 5.37 33.51
N LYS A 336 10.79 4.18 34.11
CA LYS A 336 11.69 3.77 35.18
C LYS A 336 11.63 4.73 36.39
N ALA A 337 10.49 5.38 36.62
CA ALA A 337 10.25 6.31 37.71
C ALA A 337 9.74 5.62 38.98
N SER A 338 9.94 6.25 40.16
CA SER A 338 9.31 5.82 41.41
C SER A 338 7.79 6.03 41.37
N SER A 339 7.03 5.30 42.20
CA SER A 339 5.57 5.44 42.30
C SER A 339 5.14 6.88 42.59
N ARG A 340 5.85 7.59 43.46
CA ARG A 340 5.58 8.99 43.81
C ARG A 340 5.80 9.92 42.61
N THR A 341 6.88 9.71 41.87
CA THR A 341 7.20 10.49 40.64
C THR A 341 6.16 10.24 39.56
N ALA A 342 5.78 8.97 39.34
CA ALA A 342 4.78 8.60 38.33
C ALA A 342 3.41 9.24 38.67
N LEU A 343 2.99 9.23 39.96
CA LEU A 343 1.75 9.85 40.37
C LEU A 343 1.76 11.35 40.10
N ARG A 344 2.83 12.05 40.48
CA ARG A 344 2.98 13.48 40.23
C ARG A 344 2.92 13.82 38.75
N ASP A 345 3.66 13.08 37.89
CA ASP A 345 3.65 13.28 36.45
C ASP A 345 2.23 13.10 35.84
N ILE A 346 1.43 12.14 36.39
CA ILE A 346 0.06 11.87 35.98
C ILE A 346 -0.86 13.03 36.43
N GLU A 347 -0.76 13.44 37.72
CA GLU A 347 -1.57 14.52 38.27
C GLU A 347 -1.34 15.85 37.54
N GLU A 348 -0.09 16.16 37.18
CA GLU A 348 0.26 17.32 36.35
C GLU A 348 -0.45 17.26 35.00
N LEU A 349 -0.44 16.11 34.29
CA LEU A 349 -1.13 15.94 33.01
C LEU A 349 -2.66 16.03 33.14
N ILE A 350 -3.24 15.56 34.22
CA ILE A 350 -4.68 15.72 34.51
C ILE A 350 -5.01 17.19 34.74
N ALA A 351 -4.21 17.88 35.55
CA ALA A 351 -4.43 19.31 35.89
C ALA A 351 -4.43 20.21 34.65
N ILE A 352 -3.63 19.89 33.63
CA ILE A 352 -3.57 20.64 32.36
C ILE A 352 -4.53 20.07 31.30
N GLY A 353 -5.37 19.06 31.66
CA GLY A 353 -6.38 18.49 30.77
C GLY A 353 -5.83 17.68 29.60
N VAL A 354 -4.65 17.08 29.73
CA VAL A 354 -4.02 16.25 28.70
C VAL A 354 -4.45 14.80 28.79
N ILE A 355 -4.59 14.29 30.00
CA ILE A 355 -5.17 12.97 30.26
C ILE A 355 -6.31 13.10 31.25
N GLU A 356 -7.19 12.14 31.25
CA GLU A 356 -8.28 12.01 32.22
C GLU A 356 -8.28 10.62 32.83
N GLN A 357 -8.83 10.53 34.06
CA GLN A 357 -9.05 9.27 34.69
C GLN A 357 -10.28 8.59 34.10
N GLU A 358 -10.15 7.31 33.72
CA GLU A 358 -11.32 6.53 33.29
C GLU A 358 -12.22 6.22 34.49
N GLU A 359 -13.54 6.21 34.26
CA GLU A 359 -14.51 5.81 35.29
C GLU A 359 -14.18 4.41 35.80
N ALA A 360 -14.19 4.28 37.12
CA ALA A 360 -13.63 3.12 37.80
C ALA A 360 -14.40 1.83 37.51
N GLY A 361 -13.73 0.91 36.85
CA GLY A 361 -14.13 -0.48 36.72
C GLY A 361 -13.13 -1.40 37.40
N GLY A 362 -13.03 -1.45 38.72
CA GLY A 362 -12.20 -2.42 39.43
C GLY A 362 -10.99 -1.87 40.20
N ARG A 363 -10.08 -2.77 40.62
CA ARG A 363 -9.01 -2.53 41.61
C ARG A 363 -7.84 -1.60 41.17
N SER A 364 -7.81 -1.06 39.96
CA SER A 364 -6.73 -0.16 39.53
C SER A 364 -7.25 1.02 38.72
N THR A 365 -6.87 2.22 39.12
CA THR A 365 -7.12 3.48 38.42
C THR A 365 -6.39 3.45 37.07
N SER A 366 -7.12 3.74 35.98
CA SER A 366 -6.60 3.87 34.62
C SER A 366 -6.83 5.27 34.05
N TYR A 367 -6.02 5.62 33.09
CA TYR A 367 -6.00 6.95 32.49
C TYR A 367 -6.05 6.82 30.97
N ARG A 368 -6.62 7.84 30.29
CA ARG A 368 -6.65 7.95 28.84
C ARG A 368 -6.37 9.39 28.40
N LEU A 369 -6.05 9.57 27.11
CA LEU A 369 -5.99 10.92 26.53
C LEU A 369 -7.41 11.54 26.56
N THR A 370 -7.47 12.82 26.89
CA THR A 370 -8.72 13.59 26.84
C THR A 370 -9.18 13.74 25.39
N ARG A 371 -10.47 13.46 25.10
CA ARG A 371 -10.99 13.43 23.71
C ARG A 371 -11.18 14.80 23.08
N ASP A 372 -11.29 15.87 23.87
CA ASP A 372 -11.64 17.22 23.40
C ASP A 372 -10.46 18.19 23.47
N PHE A 373 -9.46 17.99 22.58
CA PHE A 373 -8.37 18.96 22.45
C PHE A 373 -8.76 20.24 21.70
N ASP A 374 -9.87 20.24 20.94
CA ASP A 374 -10.27 21.33 20.04
C ASP A 374 -11.26 22.36 20.64
N HIS A 375 -11.87 22.08 21.81
CA HIS A 375 -12.98 22.91 22.30
C HIS A 375 -12.61 23.97 23.35
N ASN A 376 -11.35 24.09 23.77
CA ASN A 376 -10.91 25.15 24.70
C ASN A 376 -10.06 26.24 24.03
N VAL A 377 -10.38 26.64 22.78
CA VAL A 377 -10.02 27.98 22.33
C VAL A 377 -11.06 28.92 22.92
N GLU A 378 -10.77 29.49 24.10
CA GLU A 378 -11.55 30.60 24.66
C GLU A 378 -11.75 31.65 23.55
N LYS A 379 -13.02 31.89 23.18
CA LYS A 379 -13.39 33.08 22.43
C LYS A 379 -12.88 34.29 23.23
N PRO A 380 -12.15 35.20 22.59
CA PRO A 380 -11.77 36.45 23.29
C PRO A 380 -13.04 37.08 23.84
N LYS A 381 -13.06 37.33 25.17
CA LYS A 381 -14.12 38.11 25.80
C LYS A 381 -14.25 39.42 25.06
N ALA A 382 -15.37 39.62 24.40
CA ALA A 382 -15.73 40.90 23.84
C ALA A 382 -15.68 41.93 24.99
N SER A 383 -14.74 42.87 24.95
CA SER A 383 -14.73 44.06 25.76
C SER A 383 -15.99 44.86 25.39
N GLY A 384 -16.94 44.92 26.33
CA GLY A 384 -18.12 45.74 26.24
C GLY A 384 -17.75 47.20 26.18
N PRO A 385 -18.60 48.04 25.56
CA PRO A 385 -18.36 49.48 25.43
C PRO A 385 -18.58 50.18 26.76
N HIS A 386 -17.65 51.07 27.08
CA HIS A 386 -17.90 52.22 27.94
C HIS A 386 -18.12 53.46 27.11
#